data_15855f13c8497fb2e2e7ee91e545fb70
#
_entry.id   15855f13c8497fb2e2e7ee91e545fb70
#
_cell.length_a   1.000
_cell.length_b   1.000
_cell.length_c   1.000
_cell.angle_alpha   90.00
_cell.angle_beta   90.00
_cell.angle_gamma   90.00
#
_symmetry.space_group_name_H-M   'P 1'
#
loop_
_entity.id
_entity.type
_entity.pdbx_description
1 polymer ?
#
loop_
_entity_poly.entity_id
_entity_poly.type
_entity_poly.pdbx_seq_one_letter_code
_entity_poly.pdbx_strand_id
1 'polypeptide(L)'
;MVSPDHRKAEPALETTFGERFVLRDTAADTDGELLRIDTYLDPGVRRPLHSHPKQNERFVVHEGTLGVALEDSEVLLEPGDEKSVSAGTPHTFWNAGDDKVHMTTEHRPALRFEEFLQAMVELDREDGLDSDGMPANPLVGAVLLDEFHNEMRPADIPVSIQRILFPALATVGRKVGYGVPNYSKTDERQEQV
;
A
#
# COMPACT_ATOMS: atom_id res chain seq x y z
N MET A 1 -8.35 -38.01 -10.65
CA MET A 1 -7.47 -37.73 -9.50
C MET A 1 -6.61 -36.57 -9.93
N VAL A 2 -6.96 -35.35 -9.52
CA VAL A 2 -6.15 -34.17 -9.81
C VAL A 2 -5.18 -34.03 -8.64
N SER A 3 -3.89 -34.01 -8.93
CA SER A 3 -2.83 -33.81 -7.94
C SER A 3 -3.04 -32.51 -7.18
N PRO A 4 -2.82 -32.44 -5.87
CA PRO A 4 -2.79 -31.18 -5.15
C PRO A 4 -1.63 -30.35 -5.68
N ASP A 5 -2.00 -29.20 -6.22
CA ASP A 5 -1.10 -28.17 -6.71
C ASP A 5 -0.18 -27.72 -5.54
N HIS A 6 1.05 -28.14 -5.56
CA HIS A 6 2.11 -27.63 -4.69
C HIS A 6 2.49 -26.23 -5.18
N ARG A 7 1.57 -25.26 -5.06
CA ARG A 7 1.96 -23.85 -5.18
C ARG A 7 2.92 -23.57 -4.02
N LYS A 8 4.21 -23.28 -4.37
CA LYS A 8 5.12 -22.63 -3.43
C LYS A 8 4.36 -21.47 -2.80
N ALA A 9 4.49 -21.29 -1.49
CA ALA A 9 3.97 -20.12 -0.82
C ALA A 9 4.49 -18.90 -1.57
N GLU A 10 3.56 -18.12 -2.16
CA GLU A 10 3.94 -16.91 -2.89
C GLU A 10 4.44 -15.91 -1.85
N PRO A 11 5.59 -15.24 -2.09
CA PRO A 11 6.12 -14.27 -1.16
C PRO A 11 5.08 -13.18 -0.93
N ALA A 12 4.67 -13.01 0.31
CA ALA A 12 3.70 -12.02 0.73
C ALA A 12 4.42 -10.91 1.50
N LEU A 13 3.97 -9.68 1.29
CA LEU A 13 4.31 -8.54 2.12
C LEU A 13 3.27 -8.47 3.24
N GLU A 14 3.68 -8.51 4.50
CA GLU A 14 2.77 -8.51 5.65
C GLU A 14 3.14 -7.40 6.61
N THR A 15 2.12 -6.73 7.17
CA THR A 15 2.28 -5.71 8.20
C THR A 15 1.79 -6.20 9.55
N THR A 16 2.32 -5.64 10.62
CA THR A 16 1.84 -5.90 11.99
C THR A 16 0.44 -5.34 12.25
N PHE A 17 -0.05 -4.49 11.35
CA PHE A 17 -1.41 -3.89 11.41
C PHE A 17 -2.50 -4.77 10.81
N GLY A 18 -2.18 -6.00 10.37
CA GLY A 18 -3.17 -6.94 9.83
C GLY A 18 -3.43 -6.76 8.33
N GLU A 19 -2.46 -6.27 7.58
CA GLU A 19 -2.50 -6.25 6.11
C GLU A 19 -1.55 -7.31 5.54
N ARG A 20 -2.00 -7.95 4.47
CA ARG A 20 -1.18 -8.90 3.70
C ARG A 20 -1.37 -8.63 2.21
N PHE A 21 -0.27 -8.52 1.49
CA PHE A 21 -0.23 -8.23 0.06
C PHE A 21 0.48 -9.36 -0.67
N VAL A 22 -0.17 -9.92 -1.70
CA VAL A 22 0.41 -10.93 -2.60
C VAL A 22 0.46 -10.33 -3.99
N LEU A 23 1.66 -10.06 -4.49
CA LEU A 23 1.86 -9.49 -5.81
C LEU A 23 1.49 -10.52 -6.88
N ARG A 24 0.57 -10.18 -7.79
CA ARG A 24 0.10 -11.05 -8.89
C ARG A 24 0.72 -10.69 -10.22
N ASP A 25 0.65 -9.40 -10.58
CA ASP A 25 1.31 -8.85 -11.75
C ASP A 25 2.11 -7.63 -11.30
N THR A 26 3.40 -7.62 -11.56
CA THR A 26 4.29 -6.53 -11.22
C THR A 26 4.46 -5.56 -12.39
N ALA A 27 5.08 -4.41 -12.14
CA ALA A 27 5.47 -3.49 -13.22
C ALA A 27 6.36 -4.17 -14.27
N ALA A 28 7.22 -5.09 -13.85
CA ALA A 28 8.11 -5.85 -14.75
C ALA A 28 7.35 -6.85 -15.63
N ASP A 29 6.28 -7.44 -15.11
CA ASP A 29 5.45 -8.40 -15.85
C ASP A 29 4.56 -7.75 -16.90
N THR A 30 4.27 -6.44 -16.74
CA THR A 30 3.27 -5.70 -17.52
C THR A 30 3.83 -4.51 -18.27
N ASP A 31 5.15 -4.40 -18.45
CA ASP A 31 5.84 -3.25 -19.05
C ASP A 31 5.42 -1.90 -18.41
N GLY A 32 5.12 -1.92 -17.09
CA GLY A 32 4.71 -0.75 -16.31
C GLY A 32 3.23 -0.39 -16.40
N GLU A 33 2.41 -1.13 -17.12
CA GLU A 33 0.99 -0.80 -17.31
C GLU A 33 0.14 -1.06 -16.07
N LEU A 34 0.46 -2.12 -15.31
CA LEU A 34 -0.37 -2.62 -14.21
C LEU A 34 0.49 -3.18 -13.08
N LEU A 35 0.12 -2.82 -11.86
CA LEU A 35 0.43 -3.59 -10.67
C LEU A 35 -0.89 -4.19 -10.15
N ARG A 36 -0.95 -5.52 -9.98
CA ARG A 36 -2.09 -6.23 -9.40
C ARG A 36 -1.68 -6.95 -8.13
N ILE A 37 -2.47 -6.77 -7.08
CA ILE A 37 -2.18 -7.26 -5.75
C ILE A 37 -3.43 -7.93 -5.18
N ASP A 38 -3.31 -9.16 -4.67
CA ASP A 38 -4.33 -9.67 -3.75
C ASP A 38 -4.02 -9.10 -2.37
N THR A 39 -4.97 -8.34 -1.84
CA THR A 39 -4.88 -7.63 -0.58
C THR A 39 -5.84 -8.24 0.43
N TYR A 40 -5.32 -8.51 1.61
CA TYR A 40 -6.09 -9.03 2.74
C TYR A 40 -6.04 -8.01 3.88
N LEU A 41 -7.20 -7.73 4.48
CA LEU A 41 -7.32 -6.81 5.61
C LEU A 41 -7.99 -7.52 6.78
N ASP A 42 -7.34 -7.54 7.93
CA ASP A 42 -7.94 -8.00 9.17
C ASP A 42 -9.06 -7.05 9.63
N PRO A 43 -10.01 -7.50 10.47
CA PRO A 43 -11.02 -6.63 11.05
C PRO A 43 -10.41 -5.41 11.74
N GLY A 44 -11.00 -4.24 11.52
CA GLY A 44 -10.55 -2.97 12.10
C GLY A 44 -9.44 -2.25 11.33
N VAL A 45 -8.83 -2.88 10.32
CA VAL A 45 -7.84 -2.21 9.47
C VAL A 45 -8.50 -1.08 8.69
N ARG A 46 -7.90 0.12 8.75
CA ARG A 46 -8.29 1.31 7.99
C ARG A 46 -7.06 2.04 7.48
N ARG A 47 -7.08 2.40 6.20
CA ARG A 47 -6.01 3.20 5.61
C ARG A 47 -6.27 4.70 5.83
N PRO A 48 -5.23 5.50 6.13
CA PRO A 48 -5.35 6.96 6.19
C PRO A 48 -5.87 7.55 4.89
N LEU A 49 -6.47 8.74 4.96
CA LEU A 49 -6.92 9.48 3.78
C LEU A 49 -5.72 9.84 2.89
N HIS A 50 -5.74 9.37 1.65
CA HIS A 50 -4.63 9.52 0.70
C HIS A 50 -5.12 9.68 -0.74
N SER A 51 -4.19 9.90 -1.65
CA SER A 51 -4.45 9.89 -3.08
C SER A 51 -3.25 9.32 -3.84
N HIS A 52 -3.51 8.75 -5.01
CA HIS A 52 -2.52 8.31 -5.98
C HIS A 52 -2.44 9.32 -7.11
N PRO A 53 -1.46 10.26 -7.13
CA PRO A 53 -1.48 11.40 -8.05
C PRO A 53 -1.52 11.04 -9.52
N LYS A 54 -0.95 9.89 -9.90
CA LYS A 54 -0.80 9.47 -11.29
C LYS A 54 -1.29 8.06 -11.59
N GLN A 55 -1.96 7.43 -10.62
CA GLN A 55 -2.46 6.06 -10.75
C GLN A 55 -3.97 6.04 -10.55
N ASN A 56 -4.67 5.37 -11.43
CA ASN A 56 -6.03 4.91 -11.15
C ASN A 56 -5.90 3.67 -10.26
N GLU A 57 -6.78 3.57 -9.26
CA GLU A 57 -6.87 2.40 -8.41
C GLU A 57 -8.23 1.73 -8.60
N ARG A 58 -8.25 0.41 -8.60
CA ARG A 58 -9.48 -0.39 -8.68
C ARG A 58 -9.47 -1.44 -7.60
N PHE A 59 -10.56 -1.53 -6.88
CA PHE A 59 -10.85 -2.57 -5.90
C PHE A 59 -11.84 -3.57 -6.51
N VAL A 60 -11.59 -4.86 -6.31
CA VAL A 60 -12.53 -5.95 -6.61
C VAL A 60 -12.61 -6.83 -5.37
N VAL A 61 -13.76 -6.88 -4.71
CA VAL A 61 -13.95 -7.63 -3.47
C VAL A 61 -14.25 -9.09 -3.78
N HIS A 62 -13.59 -10.01 -3.08
CA HIS A 62 -13.78 -11.44 -3.19
C HIS A 62 -14.43 -12.02 -1.93
N GLU A 63 -14.04 -11.51 -0.74
CA GLU A 63 -14.55 -11.96 0.56
C GLU A 63 -14.62 -10.78 1.53
N GLY A 64 -15.56 -10.80 2.46
CA GLY A 64 -15.77 -9.78 3.47
C GLY A 64 -16.46 -8.54 2.92
N THR A 65 -16.48 -7.45 3.69
CA THR A 65 -17.11 -6.17 3.33
C THR A 65 -16.07 -5.06 3.36
N LEU A 66 -15.80 -4.44 2.21
CA LEU A 66 -14.89 -3.31 2.09
C LEU A 66 -15.64 -1.99 2.12
N GLY A 67 -15.32 -1.10 3.06
CA GLY A 67 -15.74 0.29 3.01
C GLY A 67 -14.77 1.11 2.17
N VAL A 68 -15.29 1.98 1.29
CA VAL A 68 -14.50 2.94 0.51
C VAL A 68 -15.17 4.30 0.63
N ALA A 69 -14.43 5.31 1.09
CA ALA A 69 -14.88 6.70 1.12
C ALA A 69 -14.07 7.57 0.17
N LEU A 70 -14.78 8.38 -0.60
CA LEU A 70 -14.31 9.47 -1.43
C LEU A 70 -14.84 10.79 -0.83
N GLU A 71 -14.39 11.94 -1.33
CA GLU A 71 -14.72 13.27 -0.76
C GLU A 71 -16.22 13.45 -0.44
N ASP A 72 -17.12 13.02 -1.35
CA ASP A 72 -18.58 13.25 -1.24
C ASP A 72 -19.39 11.94 -1.15
N SER A 73 -18.76 10.79 -1.02
CA SER A 73 -19.48 9.51 -1.04
C SER A 73 -18.77 8.43 -0.24
N GLU A 74 -19.55 7.60 0.42
CA GLU A 74 -19.11 6.38 1.08
C GLU A 74 -19.92 5.21 0.53
N VAL A 75 -19.24 4.11 0.25
CA VAL A 75 -19.87 2.87 -0.25
C VAL A 75 -19.33 1.68 0.50
N LEU A 76 -20.19 0.68 0.70
CA LEU A 76 -19.80 -0.66 1.13
C LEU A 76 -19.83 -1.58 -0.09
N LEU A 77 -18.77 -2.33 -0.26
CA LEU A 77 -18.60 -3.28 -1.35
C LEU A 77 -18.65 -4.69 -0.77
N GLU A 78 -19.51 -5.51 -1.32
CA GLU A 78 -19.68 -6.92 -0.97
C GLU A 78 -18.94 -7.81 -2.00
N PRO A 79 -18.78 -9.13 -1.75
CA PRO A 79 -18.14 -10.03 -2.69
C PRO A 79 -18.78 -9.98 -4.10
N GLY A 80 -17.95 -9.69 -5.10
CA GLY A 80 -18.34 -9.49 -6.50
C GLY A 80 -18.50 -8.02 -6.90
N ASP A 81 -18.53 -7.09 -5.94
CA ASP A 81 -18.56 -5.65 -6.24
C ASP A 81 -17.17 -5.12 -6.58
N GLU A 82 -17.16 -4.01 -7.32
CA GLU A 82 -15.95 -3.29 -7.67
C GLU A 82 -16.11 -1.78 -7.57
N LYS A 83 -15.00 -1.10 -7.32
CA LYS A 83 -14.92 0.36 -7.31
C LYS A 83 -13.63 0.82 -7.93
N SER A 84 -13.73 1.80 -8.84
CA SER A 84 -12.56 2.49 -9.39
C SER A 84 -12.45 3.89 -8.80
N VAL A 85 -11.22 4.30 -8.49
CA VAL A 85 -10.82 5.62 -8.02
C VAL A 85 -9.89 6.21 -9.06
N SER A 86 -10.22 7.38 -9.58
CA SER A 86 -9.40 8.06 -10.58
C SER A 86 -8.15 8.67 -9.94
N ALA A 87 -7.08 8.78 -10.74
CA ALA A 87 -5.84 9.41 -10.32
C ALA A 87 -6.08 10.79 -9.67
N GLY A 88 -5.42 11.03 -8.55
CA GLY A 88 -5.50 12.26 -7.77
C GLY A 88 -6.73 12.41 -6.88
N THR A 89 -7.68 11.48 -6.91
CA THR A 89 -8.88 11.54 -6.06
C THR A 89 -8.54 11.14 -4.62
N PRO A 90 -8.79 12.01 -3.61
CA PRO A 90 -8.66 11.65 -2.21
C PRO A 90 -9.63 10.53 -1.83
N HIS A 91 -9.11 9.51 -1.14
CA HIS A 91 -9.92 8.38 -0.68
C HIS A 91 -9.30 7.67 0.53
N THR A 92 -10.11 6.90 1.20
CA THR A 92 -9.73 5.95 2.24
C THR A 92 -10.53 4.67 2.07
N PHE A 93 -10.01 3.57 2.58
CA PHE A 93 -10.73 2.31 2.63
C PHE A 93 -10.46 1.56 3.94
N TRP A 94 -11.36 0.67 4.31
CA TRP A 94 -11.27 -0.10 5.55
C TRP A 94 -12.03 -1.42 5.45
N ASN A 95 -11.66 -2.35 6.32
CA ASN A 95 -12.49 -3.51 6.57
C ASN A 95 -13.71 -3.06 7.39
N ALA A 96 -14.89 -3.14 6.77
CA ALA A 96 -16.16 -2.70 7.36
C ALA A 96 -16.94 -3.84 8.05
N GLY A 97 -16.40 -5.06 8.04
CA GLY A 97 -17.00 -6.25 8.65
C GLY A 97 -16.19 -6.79 9.83
N ASP A 98 -16.67 -7.92 10.35
CA ASP A 98 -16.03 -8.66 11.45
C ASP A 98 -15.12 -9.79 10.93
N ASP A 99 -15.21 -10.12 9.65
CA ASP A 99 -14.38 -11.12 8.99
C ASP A 99 -13.28 -10.44 8.16
N LYS A 100 -12.26 -11.22 7.79
CA LYS A 100 -11.17 -10.74 6.92
C LYS A 100 -11.71 -10.35 5.54
N VAL A 101 -11.30 -9.19 5.03
CA VAL A 101 -11.53 -8.81 3.64
C VAL A 101 -10.44 -9.43 2.77
N HIS A 102 -10.84 -10.04 1.65
CA HIS A 102 -9.98 -10.39 0.53
C HIS A 102 -10.44 -9.61 -0.70
N MET A 103 -9.54 -8.86 -1.29
CA MET A 103 -9.80 -8.08 -2.50
C MET A 103 -8.60 -8.11 -3.44
N THR A 104 -8.84 -7.88 -4.72
CA THR A 104 -7.77 -7.52 -5.67
C THR A 104 -7.73 -6.00 -5.78
N THR A 105 -6.54 -5.42 -5.60
CA THR A 105 -6.25 -4.02 -5.93
C THR A 105 -5.43 -3.93 -7.20
N GLU A 106 -5.79 -3.01 -8.10
CA GLU A 106 -5.06 -2.74 -9.33
C GLU A 106 -4.64 -1.28 -9.38
N HIS A 107 -3.36 -1.02 -9.65
CA HIS A 107 -2.82 0.32 -9.88
C HIS A 107 -2.40 0.47 -11.34
N ARG A 108 -2.95 1.49 -12.02
CA ARG A 108 -2.67 1.77 -13.43
C ARG A 108 -2.30 3.24 -13.65
N PRO A 109 -1.10 3.54 -14.18
CA PRO A 109 0.04 2.64 -14.42
C PRO A 109 0.62 2.11 -13.11
N ALA A 110 1.46 1.06 -13.18
CA ALA A 110 2.09 0.46 -12.00
C ALA A 110 3.01 1.45 -11.26
N LEU A 111 3.75 2.27 -11.99
CA LEU A 111 4.81 3.13 -11.48
C LEU A 111 5.76 2.37 -10.53
N ARG A 112 6.13 2.96 -9.40
CA ARG A 112 6.98 2.35 -8.35
C ARG A 112 6.16 2.00 -7.09
N PHE A 113 4.86 1.74 -7.21
CA PHE A 113 4.00 1.50 -6.05
C PHE A 113 4.37 0.19 -5.32
N GLU A 114 4.88 -0.82 -6.04
CA GLU A 114 5.46 -2.03 -5.42
C GLU A 114 6.62 -1.67 -4.48
N GLU A 115 7.55 -0.83 -4.93
CA GLU A 115 8.69 -0.39 -4.10
C GLU A 115 8.23 0.42 -2.89
N PHE A 116 7.19 1.24 -3.05
CA PHE A 116 6.55 1.96 -1.93
C PHE A 116 6.00 0.99 -0.89
N LEU A 117 5.23 -0.03 -1.29
CA LEU A 117 4.69 -1.04 -0.37
C LEU A 117 5.81 -1.80 0.34
N GLN A 118 6.84 -2.20 -0.39
CA GLN A 118 8.01 -2.89 0.17
C GLN A 118 8.72 -2.03 1.22
N ALA A 119 8.89 -0.72 0.95
CA ALA A 119 9.50 0.21 1.89
C ALA A 119 8.64 0.40 3.15
N MET A 120 7.31 0.44 3.02
CA MET A 120 6.39 0.54 4.17
C MET A 120 6.45 -0.72 5.05
N VAL A 121 6.47 -1.91 4.44
CA VAL A 121 6.59 -3.18 5.17
C VAL A 121 7.93 -3.27 5.89
N GLU A 122 9.01 -2.80 5.29
CA GLU A 122 10.33 -2.78 5.95
C GLU A 122 10.35 -1.81 7.13
N LEU A 123 9.74 -0.63 6.99
CA LEU A 123 9.57 0.31 8.12
C LEU A 123 8.76 -0.32 9.26
N ASP A 124 7.71 -1.07 8.95
CA ASP A 124 6.91 -1.78 9.96
C ASP A 124 7.76 -2.82 10.71
N ARG A 125 8.56 -3.60 10.00
CA ARG A 125 9.48 -4.59 10.59
C ARG A 125 10.52 -3.98 11.52
N GLU A 126 10.90 -2.73 11.28
CA GLU A 126 11.85 -1.97 12.10
C GLU A 126 11.17 -1.16 13.22
N ASP A 127 9.89 -1.40 13.51
CA ASP A 127 9.06 -0.60 14.44
C ASP A 127 9.05 0.90 14.07
N GLY A 128 9.19 1.20 12.79
CA GLY A 128 9.30 2.58 12.29
C GLY A 128 7.97 3.25 11.96
N LEU A 129 6.83 2.56 12.14
CA LEU A 129 5.49 3.09 11.92
C LEU A 129 4.81 3.41 13.26
N ASP A 130 3.88 4.36 13.23
CA ASP A 130 3.00 4.69 14.36
C ASP A 130 1.72 3.83 14.34
N SER A 131 0.81 4.07 15.29
CA SER A 131 -0.46 3.32 15.41
C SER A 131 -1.39 3.46 14.21
N ASP A 132 -1.19 4.45 13.36
CA ASP A 132 -1.98 4.71 12.17
C ASP A 132 -1.30 4.13 10.91
N GLY A 133 -0.17 3.43 11.09
CA GLY A 133 0.62 2.84 10.00
C GLY A 133 1.38 3.90 9.17
N MET A 134 1.66 5.06 9.76
CA MET A 134 2.44 6.12 9.14
C MET A 134 3.87 6.15 9.72
N PRO A 135 4.89 6.61 8.95
CA PRO A 135 6.23 6.74 9.49
C PRO A 135 6.28 7.60 10.75
N ALA A 136 6.65 6.99 11.89
CA ALA A 136 6.71 7.65 13.20
C ALA A 136 7.72 8.81 13.23
N ASN A 137 8.80 8.72 12.44
CA ASN A 137 9.78 9.79 12.29
C ASN A 137 9.42 10.68 11.09
N PRO A 138 9.12 11.98 11.28
CA PRO A 138 8.69 12.86 10.20
C PRO A 138 9.75 13.09 9.11
N LEU A 139 11.05 12.91 9.41
CA LEU A 139 12.11 13.00 8.39
C LEU A 139 12.13 11.76 7.51
N VAL A 140 11.88 10.58 8.08
CA VAL A 140 11.73 9.33 7.32
C VAL A 140 10.50 9.41 6.44
N GLY A 141 9.37 9.84 7.00
CA GLY A 141 8.14 10.07 6.24
C GLY A 141 8.32 11.04 5.08
N ALA A 142 9.03 12.15 5.31
CA ALA A 142 9.32 13.13 4.27
C ALA A 142 10.21 12.56 3.16
N VAL A 143 11.24 11.75 3.50
CA VAL A 143 12.09 11.07 2.50
C VAL A 143 11.25 10.12 1.65
N LEU A 144 10.39 9.33 2.28
CA LEU A 144 9.52 8.38 1.59
C LEU A 144 8.52 9.09 0.66
N LEU A 145 7.81 10.12 1.15
CA LEU A 145 6.82 10.86 0.38
C LEU A 145 7.42 11.75 -0.70
N ASP A 146 8.67 12.20 -0.56
CA ASP A 146 9.41 12.88 -1.60
C ASP A 146 9.82 11.93 -2.72
N GLU A 147 10.29 10.74 -2.37
CA GLU A 147 10.69 9.69 -3.33
C GLU A 147 9.51 9.16 -4.13
N PHE A 148 8.41 8.84 -3.45
CA PHE A 148 7.20 8.23 -4.03
C PHE A 148 6.05 9.23 -4.24
N HIS A 149 6.38 10.50 -4.51
CA HIS A 149 5.39 11.59 -4.66
C HIS A 149 4.42 11.45 -5.84
N ASN A 150 4.68 10.54 -6.77
CA ASN A 150 3.78 10.20 -7.87
C ASN A 150 2.84 9.05 -7.53
N GLU A 151 3.24 8.19 -6.59
CA GLU A 151 2.54 6.98 -6.16
C GLU A 151 1.58 7.26 -5.01
N MET A 152 2.02 8.07 -4.03
CA MET A 152 1.28 8.28 -2.79
C MET A 152 1.38 9.72 -2.30
N ARG A 153 0.26 10.27 -1.82
CA ARG A 153 0.19 11.54 -1.10
C ARG A 153 -0.83 11.48 0.01
N PRO A 154 -0.48 11.96 1.23
CA PRO A 154 -1.48 12.27 2.25
C PRO A 154 -2.47 13.31 1.70
N ALA A 155 -3.76 13.12 1.92
CA ALA A 155 -4.76 14.04 1.39
C ALA A 155 -5.25 15.08 2.42
N ASP A 156 -4.87 14.93 3.69
CA ASP A 156 -5.09 15.88 4.78
C ASP A 156 -4.16 17.11 4.74
N ILE A 157 -3.05 17.04 3.98
CA ILE A 157 -2.09 18.14 3.82
C ILE A 157 -2.28 18.77 2.44
N PRO A 158 -2.49 20.09 2.31
CA PRO A 158 -2.60 20.75 1.01
C PRO A 158 -1.39 20.50 0.11
N VAL A 159 -1.63 20.16 -1.17
CA VAL A 159 -0.58 19.83 -2.15
C VAL A 159 0.46 20.94 -2.29
N SER A 160 0.06 22.22 -2.18
CA SER A 160 0.98 23.36 -2.22
C SER A 160 1.99 23.34 -1.07
N ILE A 161 1.58 22.87 0.11
CA ILE A 161 2.45 22.70 1.27
C ILE A 161 3.37 21.49 1.04
N GLN A 162 2.81 20.35 0.61
CA GLN A 162 3.59 19.14 0.35
C GLN A 162 4.76 19.38 -0.60
N ARG A 163 4.53 20.13 -1.70
CA ARG A 163 5.55 20.43 -2.72
C ARG A 163 6.76 21.21 -2.20
N ILE A 164 6.63 21.89 -1.07
CA ILE A 164 7.71 22.66 -0.45
C ILE A 164 8.27 21.93 0.75
N LEU A 165 7.38 21.45 1.61
CA LEU A 165 7.73 20.88 2.91
C LEU A 165 8.45 19.53 2.76
N PHE A 166 7.92 18.61 1.98
CA PHE A 166 8.50 17.27 1.88
C PHE A 166 9.89 17.26 1.25
N PRO A 167 10.17 17.93 0.12
CA PRO A 167 11.55 18.01 -0.41
C PRO A 167 12.54 18.69 0.55
N ALA A 168 12.08 19.72 1.28
CA ALA A 168 12.93 20.39 2.28
C ALA A 168 13.29 19.46 3.45
N LEU A 169 12.30 18.81 4.06
CA LEU A 169 12.51 17.84 5.13
C LEU A 169 13.26 16.60 4.65
N ALA A 170 12.99 16.09 3.46
CA ALA A 170 13.70 14.97 2.85
C ALA A 170 15.19 15.31 2.65
N THR A 171 15.50 16.55 2.25
CA THR A 171 16.89 17.00 2.13
C THR A 171 17.60 16.94 3.50
N VAL A 172 16.95 17.37 4.57
CA VAL A 172 17.47 17.25 5.94
C VAL A 172 17.60 15.79 6.34
N GLY A 173 16.56 15.00 6.11
CA GLY A 173 16.55 13.56 6.42
C GLY A 173 17.72 12.83 5.78
N ARG A 174 17.93 13.02 4.47
CA ARG A 174 19.05 12.39 3.73
C ARG A 174 20.42 12.84 4.27
N LYS A 175 20.55 14.09 4.70
CA LYS A 175 21.83 14.60 5.31
C LYS A 175 22.14 13.97 6.66
N VAL A 176 21.13 13.58 7.44
CA VAL A 176 21.33 12.90 8.72
C VAL A 176 21.32 11.37 8.59
N GLY A 177 21.30 10.85 7.35
CA GLY A 177 21.50 9.43 7.05
C GLY A 177 20.21 8.63 6.82
N TYR A 178 19.04 9.28 6.79
CA TYR A 178 17.80 8.57 6.41
C TYR A 178 17.71 8.37 4.90
N GLY A 179 17.28 7.17 4.49
CA GLY A 179 17.03 6.78 3.12
C GLY A 179 15.67 6.08 3.01
N VAL A 180 15.30 5.71 1.78
CA VAL A 180 14.20 4.77 1.58
C VAL A 180 14.65 3.40 2.04
N PRO A 181 13.90 2.71 2.93
CA PRO A 181 14.24 1.36 3.33
C PRO A 181 14.31 0.43 2.12
N ASN A 182 15.38 -0.38 2.07
CA ASN A 182 15.53 -1.38 1.02
C ASN A 182 14.89 -2.69 1.51
N TYR A 183 13.78 -3.08 0.89
CA TYR A 183 13.20 -4.39 1.13
C TYR A 183 14.18 -5.47 0.68
N SER A 184 14.70 -6.22 1.64
CA SER A 184 15.56 -7.37 1.38
C SER A 184 14.71 -8.63 1.34
N LYS A 185 14.68 -9.35 0.21
CA LYS A 185 14.02 -10.68 0.09
C LYS A 185 14.72 -11.77 0.95
N THR A 186 15.44 -11.40 1.99
CA THR A 186 16.44 -12.26 2.64
C THR A 186 15.88 -13.15 3.77
N ASP A 187 14.57 -13.25 3.98
CA ASP A 187 14.04 -14.09 5.07
C ASP A 187 13.39 -15.42 4.66
N GLU A 188 13.56 -15.85 3.38
CA GLU A 188 13.07 -17.18 2.98
C GLU A 188 13.97 -18.36 3.46
N ARG A 189 14.96 -18.13 4.31
CA ARG A 189 15.94 -19.17 4.72
C ARG A 189 15.86 -19.65 6.17
N GLN A 190 14.91 -19.22 6.98
CA GLN A 190 14.84 -19.66 8.39
C GLN A 190 13.71 -20.65 8.73
N GLU A 191 12.86 -21.05 7.81
CA GLU A 191 11.85 -22.11 8.07
C GLU A 191 12.24 -23.50 7.54
N GLN A 192 13.52 -23.78 7.34
CA GLN A 192 14.00 -25.13 7.06
C GLN A 192 15.07 -25.55 8.09
N VAL A 193 14.64 -25.77 9.34
CA VAL A 193 15.34 -26.63 10.30
C VAL A 193 14.31 -27.46 11.07
#